data_3a46519b455d5e1da90087113d0a2092
#
_entry.id   3a46519b455d5e1da90087113d0a2092
#
_cell.length_a   1.000
_cell.length_b   1.000
_cell.length_c   1.000
_cell.angle_alpha   90.00
_cell.angle_beta   90.00
_cell.angle_gamma   90.00
#
_symmetry.space_group_name_H-M   'P 1'
#
loop_
_entity.id
_entity.type
_entity.pdbx_description
1 polymer ?
#
loop_
_entity_poly.entity_id
_entity_poly.type
_entity_poly.pdbx_seq_one_letter_code
_entity_poly.pdbx_strand_id
1 'polypeptide(L)'
;MGKRLGHMIREFREKQGRTIEEAARGLLSAAELSRVENGTKEIEYLIMEALFETYGKSLDKLEIVVSSDEYRILELRDRIYEALLQKRSADAEELIRQYKDITDEEKLIHRQYIQMAEAISNYNKAGKLTAVLQQLKTSLHLTTAEIKGQNIHLFHQEIYLIYMIFWMQYQCGDTERLLDNARKMEQYICEQYKDEEEKVKIYPQCIWLLGRILLDIQYDKTAKYTINKGIDCLTENGALHWLTQLLELKKECEERLGEKAEVEECDRYLDAIRTLYEVAGECQTKEISLALFMQSSTQRECIISNYFLKNLREEKGVTQYEMSEDICAWETVSRIESGRTPNQKKLYRLWKKLGIERERYYGFIESEHYEVYGWVRDYNRLIGNEKRQEAEMLFERIESELDKKIPVNKQYLERARITEKLRNGRISNEEAIEEWRKILAITMPPLPSGKRIYRIPFRTEFAIMNQIARTFAAMGKYDSACEIYAEVLKQYHKNESTLRGHVVQGILLYVCYAAILEDNNELELSEQIAKEGMKFTIECMRGDTACKILANLTCVYEKRKEIELEMRYLKDAYYLSRLYRQGMLTDLLKNRYAEKQINFQANRLNLQIFISETN
;
A
#
# COMPACT_ATOMS: atom_id res chain seq x y z
N MET A 1 -8.30 23.24 -3.57
CA MET A 1 -8.70 21.98 -2.90
C MET A 1 -10.19 21.87 -3.00
N GLY A 2 -10.66 20.67 -3.20
CA GLY A 2 -12.07 20.46 -3.31
C GLY A 2 -12.83 20.86 -2.07
N LYS A 3 -14.00 21.41 -2.28
CA LYS A 3 -14.94 21.66 -1.18
C LYS A 3 -15.17 20.38 -0.36
N ARG A 4 -15.17 19.22 -1.02
CA ARG A 4 -15.41 17.91 -0.39
C ARG A 4 -14.29 17.50 0.57
N LEU A 5 -13.03 17.58 0.16
CA LEU A 5 -11.91 17.21 1.04
C LEU A 5 -11.79 18.18 2.23
N GLY A 6 -12.01 19.48 2.00
CA GLY A 6 -12.09 20.47 3.08
C GLY A 6 -13.24 20.18 4.04
N HIS A 7 -14.41 19.74 3.52
CA HIS A 7 -15.55 19.33 4.33
C HIS A 7 -15.22 18.10 5.19
N MET A 8 -14.59 17.05 4.63
CA MET A 8 -14.17 15.88 5.39
C MET A 8 -13.21 16.25 6.54
N ILE A 9 -12.22 17.10 6.26
CA ILE A 9 -11.27 17.58 7.30
C ILE A 9 -12.02 18.30 8.42
N ARG A 10 -12.95 19.19 8.08
CA ARG A 10 -13.80 19.88 9.06
C ARG A 10 -14.63 18.90 9.86
N GLU A 11 -15.29 17.94 9.22
CA GLU A 11 -16.10 16.92 9.86
C GLU A 11 -15.28 16.09 10.88
N PHE A 12 -14.06 15.68 10.51
CA PHE A 12 -13.15 14.98 11.44
C PHE A 12 -12.81 15.83 12.66
N ARG A 13 -12.47 17.10 12.44
CA ARG A 13 -12.13 18.04 13.51
C ARG A 13 -13.31 18.23 14.48
N GLU A 14 -14.49 18.47 13.92
CA GLU A 14 -15.71 18.73 14.71
C GLU A 14 -16.17 17.48 15.46
N LYS A 15 -16.13 16.29 14.86
CA LYS A 15 -16.43 15.01 15.51
C LYS A 15 -15.50 14.73 16.69
N GLN A 16 -14.26 15.21 16.65
CA GLN A 16 -13.29 15.09 17.77
C GLN A 16 -13.34 16.26 18.75
N GLY A 17 -14.22 17.25 18.54
CA GLY A 17 -14.33 18.44 19.39
C GLY A 17 -13.10 19.35 19.39
N ARG A 18 -12.25 19.28 18.34
CA ARG A 18 -11.00 20.05 18.25
C ARG A 18 -11.23 21.46 17.73
N THR A 19 -10.54 22.42 18.29
CA THR A 19 -10.44 23.77 17.72
C THR A 19 -9.60 23.79 16.45
N ILE A 20 -9.68 24.85 15.66
CA ILE A 20 -8.86 25.01 14.43
C ILE A 20 -7.38 25.07 14.81
N GLU A 21 -7.04 25.77 15.92
CA GLU A 21 -5.67 25.89 16.42
C GLU A 21 -5.08 24.53 16.82
N GLU A 22 -5.85 23.73 17.55
CA GLU A 22 -5.42 22.37 17.96
C GLU A 22 -5.21 21.45 16.76
N ALA A 23 -6.08 21.54 15.76
CA ALA A 23 -6.00 20.70 14.57
C ALA A 23 -4.87 21.14 13.61
N ALA A 24 -4.56 22.43 13.55
CA ALA A 24 -3.51 22.99 12.70
C ALA A 24 -2.10 22.80 13.26
N ARG A 25 -1.98 22.53 14.56
CA ARG A 25 -0.72 22.54 15.29
C ARG A 25 0.39 21.71 14.64
N GLY A 26 1.58 22.32 14.50
CA GLY A 26 2.77 21.67 13.93
C GLY A 26 2.74 21.46 12.41
N LEU A 27 1.59 21.67 11.77
CA LEU A 27 1.39 21.46 10.35
C LEU A 27 1.06 22.74 9.57
N LEU A 28 0.14 23.56 10.09
CA LEU A 28 -0.41 24.75 9.44
C LEU A 28 -0.67 25.86 10.48
N SER A 29 -0.86 27.07 10.01
CA SER A 29 -1.50 28.10 10.83
C SER A 29 -3.02 27.88 10.88
N ALA A 30 -3.69 28.33 11.95
CA ALA A 30 -5.14 28.25 12.08
C ALA A 30 -5.88 28.89 10.89
N ALA A 31 -5.38 30.05 10.40
CA ALA A 31 -5.93 30.73 9.23
C ALA A 31 -5.77 29.91 7.93
N GLU A 32 -4.71 29.15 7.79
CA GLU A 32 -4.51 28.24 6.66
C GLU A 32 -5.46 27.06 6.72
N LEU A 33 -5.57 26.39 7.88
CA LEU A 33 -6.51 25.28 8.05
C LEU A 33 -7.96 25.73 7.79
N SER A 34 -8.36 26.89 8.30
CA SER A 34 -9.69 27.45 8.01
C SER A 34 -9.93 27.63 6.49
N ARG A 35 -8.93 28.11 5.75
CA ARG A 35 -9.02 28.23 4.29
C ARG A 35 -9.06 26.87 3.58
N VAL A 36 -8.37 25.88 4.12
CA VAL A 36 -8.40 24.48 3.63
C VAL A 36 -9.80 23.88 3.82
N GLU A 37 -10.36 23.99 5.02
CA GLU A 37 -11.72 23.49 5.34
C GLU A 37 -12.80 24.17 4.49
N ASN A 38 -12.61 25.45 4.12
CA ASN A 38 -13.48 26.19 3.22
C ASN A 38 -13.23 25.94 1.72
N GLY A 39 -12.24 25.09 1.38
CA GLY A 39 -11.88 24.77 0.00
C GLY A 39 -11.23 25.94 -0.79
N THR A 40 -10.76 26.99 -0.11
CA THR A 40 -10.17 28.19 -0.72
C THR A 40 -8.64 28.14 -0.77
N LYS A 41 -8.01 27.19 -0.07
CA LYS A 41 -6.57 26.94 -0.10
C LYS A 41 -6.31 25.44 -0.27
N GLU A 42 -5.32 25.13 -1.10
CA GLU A 42 -4.77 23.77 -1.19
C GLU A 42 -3.53 23.64 -0.31
N ILE A 43 -3.31 22.44 0.20
CA ILE A 43 -2.14 22.06 0.97
C ILE A 43 -1.36 20.96 0.27
N GLU A 44 -0.11 20.88 0.58
CA GLU A 44 0.82 19.87 0.08
C GLU A 44 0.40 18.46 0.54
N TYR A 45 0.67 17.44 -0.29
CA TYR A 45 0.28 16.06 -0.02
C TYR A 45 0.72 15.57 1.36
N LEU A 46 1.98 15.77 1.75
CA LEU A 46 2.51 15.31 3.05
C LEU A 46 1.85 16.01 4.25
N ILE A 47 1.50 17.28 4.12
CA ILE A 47 0.75 18.00 5.16
C ILE A 47 -0.67 17.46 5.27
N MET A 48 -1.29 17.13 4.13
CA MET A 48 -2.62 16.53 4.09
C MET A 48 -2.61 15.13 4.71
N GLU A 49 -1.62 14.30 4.36
CA GLU A 49 -1.42 12.97 4.94
C GLU A 49 -1.27 13.06 6.46
N ALA A 50 -0.33 13.89 6.95
CA ALA A 50 -0.14 14.11 8.38
C ALA A 50 -1.40 14.63 9.09
N LEU A 51 -2.17 15.51 8.44
CA LEU A 51 -3.43 16.00 8.99
C LEU A 51 -4.47 14.86 9.15
N PHE A 52 -4.61 13.99 8.14
CA PHE A 52 -5.46 12.80 8.22
C PHE A 52 -5.01 11.85 9.34
N GLU A 53 -3.71 11.60 9.45
CA GLU A 53 -3.09 10.80 10.52
C GLU A 53 -3.43 11.32 11.91
N THR A 54 -3.42 12.65 12.13
CA THR A 54 -3.84 13.23 13.43
C THR A 54 -5.29 12.97 13.79
N TYR A 55 -6.13 12.65 12.80
CA TYR A 55 -7.52 12.21 13.02
C TYR A 55 -7.66 10.68 13.08
N GLY A 56 -6.57 9.93 12.97
CA GLY A 56 -6.58 8.47 12.88
C GLY A 56 -7.30 7.97 11.63
N LYS A 57 -7.18 8.68 10.50
CA LYS A 57 -7.81 8.38 9.21
C LYS A 57 -6.77 8.14 8.13
N SER A 58 -7.02 7.14 7.27
CA SER A 58 -6.13 6.81 6.18
C SER A 58 -6.38 7.63 4.92
N LEU A 59 -5.36 8.31 4.42
CA LEU A 59 -5.42 8.98 3.13
C LEU A 59 -5.39 7.96 1.97
N ASP A 60 -4.87 6.75 2.17
CA ASP A 60 -4.78 5.68 1.18
C ASP A 60 -6.16 5.20 0.66
N LYS A 61 -7.26 5.57 1.35
CA LYS A 61 -8.61 5.29 0.87
C LYS A 61 -9.03 6.17 -0.31
N LEU A 62 -8.29 7.24 -0.55
CA LEU A 62 -8.58 8.25 -1.55
C LEU A 62 -7.57 8.17 -2.71
N GLU A 63 -8.02 8.50 -3.92
CA GLU A 63 -7.12 8.79 -5.04
C GLU A 63 -6.80 10.28 -5.03
N ILE A 64 -5.54 10.65 -4.92
CA ILE A 64 -5.12 12.04 -4.79
C ILE A 64 -4.32 12.48 -6.01
N VAL A 65 -4.70 13.61 -6.59
CA VAL A 65 -3.92 14.25 -7.64
C VAL A 65 -2.78 15.05 -7.00
N VAL A 66 -1.56 14.70 -7.36
CA VAL A 66 -0.32 15.37 -6.90
C VAL A 66 0.38 16.05 -8.06
N SER A 67 1.14 17.10 -7.79
CA SER A 67 2.06 17.67 -8.77
C SER A 67 3.30 16.79 -8.95
N SER A 68 4.04 16.98 -10.04
CA SER A 68 5.32 16.29 -10.24
C SER A 68 6.33 16.60 -9.13
N ASP A 69 6.33 17.82 -8.60
CA ASP A 69 7.22 18.21 -7.50
C ASP A 69 6.85 17.47 -6.20
N GLU A 70 5.55 17.40 -5.86
CA GLU A 70 5.09 16.64 -4.69
C GLU A 70 5.41 15.16 -4.82
N TYR A 71 5.22 14.58 -6.02
CA TYR A 71 5.55 13.18 -6.25
C TYR A 71 7.06 12.93 -6.11
N ARG A 72 7.90 13.84 -6.61
CA ARG A 72 9.35 13.76 -6.43
C ARG A 72 9.77 13.83 -4.96
N ILE A 73 9.08 14.61 -4.14
CA ILE A 73 9.30 14.66 -2.68
C ILE A 73 9.02 13.29 -2.04
N LEU A 74 7.90 12.63 -2.42
CA LEU A 74 7.57 11.28 -1.95
C LEU A 74 8.64 10.26 -2.38
N GLU A 75 9.03 10.28 -3.65
CA GLU A 75 10.05 9.39 -4.20
C GLU A 75 11.41 9.57 -3.49
N LEU A 76 11.82 10.81 -3.20
CA LEU A 76 13.03 11.07 -2.43
C LEU A 76 12.94 10.53 -1.00
N ARG A 77 11.79 10.63 -0.33
CA ARG A 77 11.60 10.01 1.00
C ARG A 77 11.76 8.49 0.95
N ASP A 78 11.20 7.83 -0.05
CA ASP A 78 11.34 6.39 -0.24
C ASP A 78 12.83 6.01 -0.45
N ARG A 79 13.56 6.73 -1.30
CA ARG A 79 14.99 6.51 -1.56
C ARG A 79 15.89 6.81 -0.36
N ILE A 80 15.59 7.87 0.40
CA ILE A 80 16.30 8.19 1.65
C ILE A 80 16.09 7.06 2.66
N TYR A 81 14.85 6.60 2.83
CA TYR A 81 14.52 5.48 3.70
C TYR A 81 15.32 4.22 3.34
N GLU A 82 15.33 3.82 2.06
CA GLU A 82 16.10 2.67 1.58
C GLU A 82 17.61 2.80 1.86
N ALA A 83 18.19 3.97 1.58
CA ALA A 83 19.60 4.22 1.83
C ALA A 83 19.95 4.16 3.32
N LEU A 84 19.09 4.69 4.18
CA LEU A 84 19.25 4.66 5.64
C LEU A 84 19.11 3.22 6.19
N LEU A 85 18.12 2.46 5.70
CA LEU A 85 17.89 1.08 6.10
C LEU A 85 19.06 0.17 5.72
N GLN A 86 19.63 0.39 4.53
CA GLN A 86 20.80 -0.34 4.03
C GLN A 86 22.13 0.21 4.55
N LYS A 87 22.11 1.18 5.48
CA LYS A 87 23.30 1.84 6.07
C LYS A 87 24.23 2.48 5.03
N ARG A 88 23.70 2.87 3.86
CA ARG A 88 24.42 3.57 2.80
C ARG A 88 24.47 5.08 3.11
N SER A 89 25.26 5.46 4.12
CA SER A 89 25.22 6.82 4.69
C SER A 89 25.59 7.92 3.70
N ALA A 90 26.53 7.68 2.78
CA ALA A 90 26.90 8.67 1.76
C ALA A 90 25.76 8.96 0.78
N ASP A 91 25.07 7.89 0.32
CA ASP A 91 23.92 8.03 -0.56
C ASP A 91 22.76 8.73 0.15
N ALA A 92 22.51 8.38 1.42
CA ALA A 92 21.48 9.01 2.23
C ALA A 92 21.71 10.53 2.39
N GLU A 93 22.96 10.94 2.64
CA GLU A 93 23.31 12.38 2.78
C GLU A 93 23.14 13.15 1.47
N GLU A 94 23.50 12.54 0.34
CA GLU A 94 23.25 13.14 -0.98
C GLU A 94 21.75 13.31 -1.25
N LEU A 95 20.96 12.28 -0.97
CA LEU A 95 19.50 12.33 -1.15
C LEU A 95 18.82 13.32 -0.19
N ILE A 96 19.29 13.42 1.06
CA ILE A 96 18.82 14.43 2.01
C ILE A 96 19.12 15.86 1.50
N ARG A 97 20.28 16.07 0.88
CA ARG A 97 20.62 17.36 0.26
C ARG A 97 19.67 17.69 -0.88
N GLN A 98 19.43 16.72 -1.78
CA GLN A 98 18.44 16.87 -2.86
C GLN A 98 17.03 17.16 -2.32
N TYR A 99 16.64 16.55 -1.21
CA TYR A 99 15.37 16.81 -0.54
C TYR A 99 15.29 18.25 -0.01
N LYS A 100 16.36 18.76 0.62
CA LYS A 100 16.45 20.16 1.08
C LYS A 100 16.30 21.16 -0.06
N ASP A 101 16.92 20.88 -1.21
CA ASP A 101 16.90 21.76 -2.37
C ASP A 101 15.50 21.96 -2.97
N ILE A 102 14.59 20.99 -2.79
CA ILE A 102 13.24 21.03 -3.39
C ILE A 102 12.13 21.26 -2.38
N THR A 103 12.41 21.25 -1.08
CA THR A 103 11.41 21.43 -0.02
C THR A 103 11.57 22.77 0.68
N ASP A 104 10.47 23.25 1.24
CA ASP A 104 10.43 24.48 2.03
C ASP A 104 10.71 24.13 3.51
N GLU A 105 11.93 24.43 3.96
CA GLU A 105 12.35 24.18 5.35
C GLU A 105 11.64 25.08 6.38
N GLU A 106 10.90 26.11 5.97
CA GLU A 106 10.03 26.84 6.89
C GLU A 106 8.86 25.97 7.38
N LYS A 107 8.44 24.99 6.56
CA LYS A 107 7.44 24.00 6.96
C LYS A 107 8.04 22.97 7.92
N LEU A 108 7.51 22.92 9.12
CA LEU A 108 8.05 22.09 10.20
C LEU A 108 8.11 20.60 9.86
N ILE A 109 7.17 20.07 9.08
CA ILE A 109 7.14 18.67 8.68
C ILE A 109 8.37 18.27 7.85
N HIS A 110 8.85 19.14 6.96
CA HIS A 110 10.07 18.88 6.19
C HIS A 110 11.32 19.03 7.04
N ARG A 111 11.41 20.08 7.85
CA ARG A 111 12.52 20.29 8.78
C ARG A 111 12.66 19.14 9.77
N GLN A 112 11.57 18.66 10.32
CA GLN A 112 11.55 17.51 11.23
C GLN A 112 12.02 16.24 10.53
N TYR A 113 11.55 15.97 9.29
CA TYR A 113 12.00 14.83 8.51
C TYR A 113 13.50 14.86 8.23
N ILE A 114 14.02 16.02 7.81
CA ILE A 114 15.45 16.21 7.55
C ILE A 114 16.27 15.89 8.81
N GLN A 115 15.91 16.49 9.96
CA GLN A 115 16.62 16.26 11.22
C GLN A 115 16.54 14.79 11.68
N MET A 116 15.40 14.13 11.48
CA MET A 116 15.23 12.70 11.75
C MET A 116 16.15 11.87 10.86
N ALA A 117 16.17 12.11 9.55
CA ALA A 117 17.00 11.38 8.60
C ALA A 117 18.50 11.58 8.87
N GLU A 118 18.93 12.80 9.20
CA GLU A 118 20.30 13.12 9.61
C GLU A 118 20.70 12.40 10.91
N ALA A 119 19.80 12.34 11.90
CA ALA A 119 20.02 11.60 13.14
C ALA A 119 20.23 10.11 12.89
N ILE A 120 19.44 9.50 12.01
CA ILE A 120 19.58 8.08 11.61
C ILE A 120 20.90 7.88 10.85
N SER A 121 21.28 8.78 9.92
CA SER A 121 22.58 8.70 9.24
C SER A 121 23.75 8.77 10.20
N ASN A 122 23.67 9.67 11.21
CA ASN A 122 24.69 9.77 12.27
C ASN A 122 24.76 8.50 13.12
N TYR A 123 23.63 7.89 13.45
CA TYR A 123 23.58 6.59 14.14
C TYR A 123 24.26 5.49 13.32
N ASN A 124 23.98 5.40 12.03
CA ASN A 124 24.58 4.42 11.13
C ASN A 124 26.09 4.57 10.98
N LYS A 125 26.64 5.77 11.20
CA LYS A 125 28.09 6.08 11.22
C LYS A 125 28.74 5.83 12.59
N ALA A 126 28.09 5.09 13.49
CA ALA A 126 28.54 4.87 14.86
C ALA A 126 28.70 6.17 15.68
N GLY A 127 27.81 7.14 15.46
CA GLY A 127 27.72 8.37 16.25
C GLY A 127 27.45 8.07 17.73
N LYS A 128 27.83 9.02 18.62
CA LYS A 128 27.60 8.87 20.06
C LYS A 128 26.08 8.78 20.33
N LEU A 129 25.64 7.71 20.99
CA LEU A 129 24.22 7.44 21.31
C LEU A 129 23.51 8.64 21.94
N THR A 130 24.17 9.31 22.90
CA THR A 130 23.61 10.50 23.57
C THR A 130 23.39 11.68 22.62
N ALA A 131 24.26 11.89 21.64
CA ALA A 131 24.11 12.95 20.64
C ALA A 131 22.96 12.63 19.68
N VAL A 132 22.85 11.39 19.20
CA VAL A 132 21.74 10.94 18.34
C VAL A 132 20.41 11.06 19.08
N LEU A 133 20.33 10.60 20.35
CA LEU A 133 19.15 10.75 21.17
C LEU A 133 18.72 12.22 21.33
N GLN A 134 19.70 13.13 21.51
CA GLN A 134 19.39 14.55 21.61
C GLN A 134 18.89 15.11 20.26
N GLN A 135 19.45 14.69 19.13
CA GLN A 135 18.98 15.09 17.81
C GLN A 135 17.53 14.65 17.56
N LEU A 136 17.19 13.38 17.89
CA LEU A 136 15.82 12.86 17.77
C LEU A 136 14.83 13.64 18.64
N LYS A 137 15.20 13.94 19.90
CA LYS A 137 14.37 14.76 20.80
C LYS A 137 14.17 16.18 20.28
N THR A 138 15.22 16.80 19.74
CA THR A 138 15.13 18.13 19.13
C THR A 138 14.21 18.12 17.91
N SER A 139 14.34 17.09 17.06
CA SER A 139 13.47 16.90 15.90
C SER A 139 11.98 16.76 16.32
N LEU A 140 11.69 15.90 17.30
CA LEU A 140 10.33 15.73 17.81
C LEU A 140 9.77 17.05 18.36
N HIS A 141 10.59 17.82 19.07
CA HIS A 141 10.16 19.08 19.69
C HIS A 141 9.74 20.15 18.67
N LEU A 142 10.18 20.09 17.42
CA LEU A 142 9.80 21.06 16.37
C LEU A 142 8.27 21.18 16.20
N THR A 143 7.57 20.07 16.26
CA THR A 143 6.11 20.01 16.04
C THR A 143 5.33 19.83 17.33
N THR A 144 5.98 19.37 18.42
CA THR A 144 5.33 19.04 19.69
C THR A 144 5.54 20.09 20.79
N ALA A 145 6.32 21.15 20.54
CA ALA A 145 6.69 22.18 21.54
C ALA A 145 5.49 22.84 22.24
N GLU A 146 4.37 22.97 21.55
CA GLU A 146 3.16 23.66 22.02
C GLU A 146 2.12 22.74 22.65
N ILE A 147 2.44 21.44 22.86
CA ILE A 147 1.50 20.50 23.48
C ILE A 147 1.29 20.88 24.95
N LYS A 148 0.15 21.48 25.23
CA LYS A 148 -0.32 21.74 26.60
C LYS A 148 -1.58 20.89 26.86
N GLY A 149 -1.50 19.97 27.83
CA GLY A 149 -2.67 19.20 28.27
C GLY A 149 -2.74 17.75 27.77
N GLN A 150 -3.91 17.11 27.96
CA GLN A 150 -4.12 15.67 27.71
C GLN A 150 -4.48 15.32 26.27
N ASN A 151 -4.83 16.29 25.42
CA ASN A 151 -5.26 16.06 24.04
C ASN A 151 -4.07 16.09 23.07
N ILE A 152 -3.34 14.98 23.03
CA ILE A 152 -2.23 14.80 22.10
C ILE A 152 -2.76 14.11 20.85
N HIS A 153 -2.49 14.69 19.66
CA HIS A 153 -2.81 14.09 18.37
C HIS A 153 -1.55 14.09 17.52
N LEU A 154 -0.92 12.93 17.43
CA LEU A 154 0.34 12.75 16.73
C LEU A 154 0.09 12.28 15.29
N PHE A 155 0.95 12.69 14.36
CA PHE A 155 1.04 12.08 13.05
C PHE A 155 2.21 11.08 13.00
N HIS A 156 2.29 10.24 11.99
CA HIS A 156 3.18 9.07 11.98
C HIS A 156 4.65 9.42 12.14
N GLN A 157 5.14 10.50 11.54
CA GLN A 157 6.53 10.91 11.67
C GLN A 157 6.92 11.23 13.12
N GLU A 158 6.01 11.82 13.91
CA GLU A 158 6.21 12.03 15.35
C GLU A 158 6.23 10.70 16.11
N ILE A 159 5.34 9.77 15.75
CA ILE A 159 5.27 8.43 16.35
C ILE A 159 6.55 7.64 16.07
N TYR A 160 7.07 7.70 14.85
CA TYR A 160 8.36 7.07 14.52
C TYR A 160 9.51 7.65 15.33
N LEU A 161 9.57 8.97 15.50
CA LEU A 161 10.56 9.62 16.37
C LEU A 161 10.44 9.15 17.82
N ILE A 162 9.23 8.99 18.36
CA ILE A 162 9.00 8.46 19.72
C ILE A 162 9.52 7.03 19.82
N TYR A 163 9.28 6.16 18.84
CA TYR A 163 9.80 4.79 18.85
C TYR A 163 11.33 4.75 18.79
N MET A 164 11.94 5.59 17.96
CA MET A 164 13.40 5.71 17.90
C MET A 164 13.99 6.17 19.23
N ILE A 165 13.34 7.14 19.89
CA ILE A 165 13.73 7.62 21.22
C ILE A 165 13.60 6.49 22.25
N PHE A 166 12.51 5.74 22.24
CA PHE A 166 12.29 4.58 23.12
C PHE A 166 13.35 3.50 22.89
N TRP A 167 13.66 3.18 21.63
CA TRP A 167 14.70 2.23 21.30
C TRP A 167 16.08 2.66 21.81
N MET A 168 16.43 3.93 21.64
CA MET A 168 17.69 4.48 22.17
C MET A 168 17.75 4.44 23.71
N GLN A 169 16.64 4.73 24.39
CA GLN A 169 16.54 4.62 25.86
C GLN A 169 16.66 3.17 26.32
N TYR A 170 16.02 2.24 25.61
CA TYR A 170 16.15 0.81 25.87
C TYR A 170 17.59 0.34 25.80
N GLN A 171 18.34 0.76 24.77
CA GLN A 171 19.78 0.43 24.65
C GLN A 171 20.63 1.04 25.79
N CYS A 172 20.15 2.10 26.44
CA CYS A 172 20.80 2.70 27.60
C CYS A 172 20.40 2.05 28.93
N GLY A 173 19.51 1.07 28.98
CA GLY A 173 19.15 0.29 30.17
C GLY A 173 18.05 0.88 31.05
N ASP A 174 17.30 1.90 30.59
CA ASP A 174 16.15 2.50 31.31
C ASP A 174 14.86 1.73 31.03
N THR A 175 14.74 0.50 31.56
CA THR A 175 13.66 -0.44 31.20
C THR A 175 12.33 -0.20 31.95
N GLU A 176 12.34 0.13 33.22
CA GLU A 176 11.09 0.27 34.00
C GLU A 176 10.24 1.45 33.53
N ARG A 177 10.86 2.62 33.38
CA ARG A 177 10.19 3.83 32.89
C ARG A 177 9.72 3.69 31.47
N LEU A 178 10.49 2.95 30.66
CA LEU A 178 10.17 2.68 29.28
C LEU A 178 8.95 1.78 29.11
N LEU A 179 8.77 0.77 29.98
CA LEU A 179 7.59 -0.09 29.97
C LEU A 179 6.29 0.71 30.14
N ASP A 180 6.24 1.63 31.10
CA ASP A 180 5.07 2.48 31.32
C ASP A 180 4.79 3.38 30.10
N ASN A 181 5.84 3.98 29.52
CA ASN A 181 5.72 4.81 28.33
C ASN A 181 5.24 4.01 27.11
N ALA A 182 5.76 2.80 26.90
CA ALA A 182 5.35 1.93 25.79
C ALA A 182 3.89 1.47 25.94
N ARG A 183 3.42 1.18 27.17
CA ARG A 183 2.01 0.87 27.44
C ARG A 183 1.09 2.06 27.18
N LYS A 184 1.47 3.25 27.60
CA LYS A 184 0.73 4.48 27.29
C LYS A 184 0.64 4.73 25.80
N MET A 185 1.72 4.43 25.07
CA MET A 185 1.72 4.55 23.61
C MET A 185 0.82 3.51 22.94
N GLU A 186 0.82 2.25 23.40
CA GLU A 186 -0.13 1.23 22.94
C GLU A 186 -1.58 1.68 23.15
N GLN A 187 -1.90 2.15 24.35
CA GLN A 187 -3.22 2.67 24.71
C GLN A 187 -3.61 3.84 23.78
N TYR A 188 -2.71 4.82 23.63
CA TYR A 188 -2.92 5.96 22.74
C TYR A 188 -3.27 5.53 21.31
N ILE A 189 -2.49 4.60 20.73
CA ILE A 189 -2.74 4.11 19.36
C ILE A 189 -4.11 3.44 19.29
N CYS A 190 -4.45 2.57 20.25
CA CYS A 190 -5.73 1.88 20.28
C CYS A 190 -6.93 2.81 20.46
N GLU A 191 -6.76 3.96 21.12
CA GLU A 191 -7.82 4.94 21.34
C GLU A 191 -7.99 5.88 20.15
N GLN A 192 -6.89 6.35 19.53
CA GLN A 192 -6.92 7.35 18.47
C GLN A 192 -7.09 6.74 17.07
N TYR A 193 -6.47 5.59 16.80
CA TYR A 193 -6.48 4.96 15.49
C TYR A 193 -7.52 3.83 15.42
N LYS A 194 -8.78 4.21 15.13
CA LYS A 194 -9.89 3.24 14.94
C LYS A 194 -9.95 2.69 13.51
N ASP A 195 -9.26 3.33 12.58
CA ASP A 195 -9.09 2.86 11.21
C ASP A 195 -7.95 1.84 11.19
N GLU A 196 -8.27 0.57 11.01
CA GLU A 196 -7.28 -0.52 11.05
C GLU A 196 -6.22 -0.38 9.95
N GLU A 197 -6.55 0.20 8.78
CA GLU A 197 -5.59 0.47 7.71
C GLU A 197 -4.57 1.53 8.10
N GLU A 198 -4.93 2.44 9.01
CA GLU A 198 -4.02 3.45 9.51
C GLU A 198 -3.25 2.95 10.74
N LYS A 199 -3.94 2.24 11.62
CA LYS A 199 -3.36 1.65 12.82
C LYS A 199 -2.25 0.66 12.49
N VAL A 200 -2.43 -0.18 11.47
CA VAL A 200 -1.42 -1.19 11.09
C VAL A 200 -0.07 -0.56 10.71
N LYS A 201 -0.03 0.69 10.25
CA LYS A 201 1.20 1.37 9.85
C LYS A 201 2.15 1.68 11.03
N ILE A 202 1.61 1.78 12.25
CA ILE A 202 2.34 2.23 13.44
C ILE A 202 2.24 1.29 14.66
N TYR A 203 1.25 0.43 14.71
CA TYR A 203 1.00 -0.45 15.87
C TYR A 203 2.04 -1.57 16.02
N PRO A 204 2.49 -2.26 14.96
CA PRO A 204 3.44 -3.36 15.06
C PRO A 204 4.78 -2.97 15.71
N GLN A 205 5.29 -1.77 15.43
CA GLN A 205 6.50 -1.21 16.01
C GLN A 205 6.38 -1.05 17.53
N CYS A 206 5.24 -0.51 17.97
CA CYS A 206 4.92 -0.35 19.39
C CYS A 206 4.87 -1.72 20.09
N ILE A 207 4.19 -2.66 19.49
CA ILE A 207 4.03 -4.03 20.02
C ILE A 207 5.36 -4.77 20.09
N TRP A 208 6.21 -4.62 19.10
CA TRP A 208 7.53 -5.22 19.12
C TRP A 208 8.37 -4.67 20.29
N LEU A 209 8.43 -3.34 20.48
CA LEU A 209 9.12 -2.71 21.61
C LEU A 209 8.57 -3.21 22.95
N LEU A 210 7.25 -3.20 23.11
CA LEU A 210 6.60 -3.63 24.34
C LEU A 210 6.85 -5.13 24.60
N GLY A 211 6.75 -5.97 23.57
CA GLY A 211 7.03 -7.40 23.68
C GLY A 211 8.48 -7.68 24.07
N ARG A 212 9.45 -6.94 23.48
CA ARG A 212 10.88 -7.07 23.83
C ARG A 212 11.13 -6.72 25.30
N ILE A 213 10.61 -5.58 25.76
CA ILE A 213 10.76 -5.17 27.16
C ILE A 213 10.15 -6.20 28.11
N LEU A 214 8.95 -6.72 27.79
CA LEU A 214 8.27 -7.73 28.61
C LEU A 214 9.05 -9.04 28.70
N LEU A 215 9.69 -9.47 27.63
CA LEU A 215 10.56 -10.66 27.64
C LEU A 215 11.80 -10.45 28.51
N ASP A 216 12.43 -9.28 28.44
CA ASP A 216 13.64 -8.99 29.23
C ASP A 216 13.37 -8.96 30.74
N ILE A 217 12.17 -8.54 31.14
CA ILE A 217 11.74 -8.59 32.54
C ILE A 217 11.03 -9.91 32.93
N GLN A 218 11.12 -10.94 32.05
CA GLN A 218 10.61 -12.30 32.27
C GLN A 218 9.07 -12.41 32.42
N TYR A 219 8.32 -11.51 31.80
CA TYR A 219 6.85 -11.58 31.73
C TYR A 219 6.40 -12.32 30.47
N ASP A 220 6.92 -13.54 30.24
CA ASP A 220 6.81 -14.29 28.96
C ASP A 220 5.35 -14.50 28.52
N LYS A 221 4.43 -14.85 29.42
CA LYS A 221 3.00 -15.02 29.08
C LYS A 221 2.34 -13.73 28.60
N THR A 222 2.67 -12.62 29.25
CA THR A 222 2.16 -11.29 28.85
C THR A 222 2.79 -10.86 27.52
N ALA A 223 4.08 -11.15 27.33
CA ALA A 223 4.78 -10.91 26.07
C ALA A 223 4.14 -11.69 24.92
N LYS A 224 3.87 -13.01 25.09
CA LYS A 224 3.17 -13.84 24.10
C LYS A 224 1.84 -13.23 23.68
N TYR A 225 1.00 -12.84 24.65
CA TYR A 225 -0.29 -12.21 24.36
C TYR A 225 -0.13 -10.90 23.57
N THR A 226 0.83 -10.05 23.99
CA THR A 226 1.11 -8.77 23.34
C THR A 226 1.62 -8.96 21.91
N ILE A 227 2.61 -9.83 21.71
CA ILE A 227 3.20 -10.11 20.38
C ILE A 227 2.15 -10.62 19.40
N ASN A 228 1.27 -11.53 19.84
CA ASN A 228 0.19 -12.04 18.99
C ASN A 228 -0.75 -10.95 18.51
N LYS A 229 -1.09 -9.92 19.32
CA LYS A 229 -1.87 -8.77 18.85
C LYS A 229 -1.21 -8.05 17.66
N GLY A 230 0.11 -7.90 17.67
CA GLY A 230 0.85 -7.29 16.56
C GLY A 230 0.82 -8.14 15.30
N ILE A 231 1.01 -9.46 15.45
CA ILE A 231 0.93 -10.40 14.33
C ILE A 231 -0.49 -10.43 13.76
N ASP A 232 -1.53 -10.49 14.60
CA ASP A 232 -2.93 -10.44 14.16
C ASP A 232 -3.24 -9.15 13.39
N CYS A 233 -2.82 -8.00 13.92
CA CYS A 233 -3.00 -6.72 13.25
C CYS A 233 -2.37 -6.70 11.83
N LEU A 234 -1.15 -7.23 11.69
CA LEU A 234 -0.47 -7.31 10.39
C LEU A 234 -1.18 -8.26 9.43
N THR A 235 -1.49 -9.47 9.89
CA THR A 235 -2.02 -10.53 9.04
C THR A 235 -3.46 -10.24 8.59
N GLU A 236 -4.29 -9.65 9.44
CA GLU A 236 -5.64 -9.21 9.09
C GLU A 236 -5.67 -8.06 8.07
N ASN A 237 -4.63 -7.22 8.08
CA ASN A 237 -4.49 -6.13 7.11
C ASN A 237 -3.58 -6.46 5.91
N GLY A 238 -3.11 -7.71 5.81
CA GLY A 238 -2.27 -8.17 4.70
C GLY A 238 -0.88 -7.55 4.67
N ALA A 239 -0.39 -6.97 5.77
CA ALA A 239 0.86 -6.25 5.85
C ALA A 239 2.05 -7.18 6.15
N LEU A 240 3.23 -6.83 5.62
CA LEU A 240 4.45 -7.62 5.77
C LEU A 240 5.51 -6.94 6.66
N HIS A 241 5.47 -5.60 6.77
CA HIS A 241 6.43 -4.86 7.59
C HIS A 241 6.37 -5.32 9.06
N TRP A 242 7.53 -5.42 9.71
CA TRP A 242 7.66 -5.89 11.10
C TRP A 242 7.18 -7.32 11.39
N LEU A 243 6.62 -8.04 10.41
CA LEU A 243 6.11 -9.41 10.64
C LEU A 243 7.25 -10.38 10.96
N THR A 244 8.39 -10.27 10.28
CA THR A 244 9.59 -11.06 10.58
C THR A 244 10.06 -10.83 12.01
N GLN A 245 10.19 -9.57 12.42
CA GLN A 245 10.67 -9.20 13.75
C GLN A 245 9.72 -9.69 14.86
N LEU A 246 8.42 -9.61 14.62
CA LEU A 246 7.42 -10.11 15.58
C LEU A 246 7.39 -11.65 15.64
N LEU A 247 7.58 -12.35 14.50
CA LEU A 247 7.67 -13.81 14.48
C LEU A 247 8.95 -14.33 15.15
N GLU A 248 10.08 -13.66 14.95
CA GLU A 248 11.33 -13.98 15.67
C GLU A 248 11.18 -13.76 17.17
N LEU A 249 10.53 -12.67 17.57
CA LEU A 249 10.24 -12.37 18.97
C LEU A 249 9.24 -13.38 19.57
N LYS A 250 8.21 -13.78 18.80
CA LYS A 250 7.29 -14.85 19.20
C LYS A 250 8.04 -16.15 19.39
N LYS A 251 8.90 -16.54 18.46
CA LYS A 251 9.71 -17.76 18.55
C LYS A 251 10.54 -17.80 19.84
N GLU A 252 11.27 -16.71 20.14
CA GLU A 252 12.04 -16.59 21.39
C GLU A 252 11.15 -16.76 22.63
N CYS A 253 9.96 -16.17 22.61
CA CYS A 253 8.98 -16.31 23.70
C CYS A 253 8.50 -17.75 23.88
N GLU A 254 8.16 -18.44 22.77
CA GLU A 254 7.69 -19.83 22.78
C GLU A 254 8.79 -20.81 23.21
N GLU A 255 10.05 -20.55 22.84
CA GLU A 255 11.22 -21.31 23.32
C GLU A 255 11.35 -21.22 24.86
N ARG A 256 11.18 -20.02 25.44
CA ARG A 256 11.21 -19.82 26.90
C ARG A 256 10.04 -20.49 27.62
N LEU A 257 8.88 -20.56 26.97
CA LEU A 257 7.68 -21.24 27.49
C LEU A 257 7.71 -22.77 27.27
N GLY A 258 8.64 -23.29 26.47
CA GLY A 258 8.76 -24.72 26.15
C GLY A 258 7.74 -25.24 25.10
N GLU A 259 7.11 -24.36 24.33
CA GLU A 259 6.04 -24.63 23.36
C GLU A 259 6.61 -25.04 21.99
N LYS A 260 7.18 -26.25 21.90
CA LYS A 260 7.90 -26.72 20.70
C LYS A 260 7.12 -26.64 19.39
N ALA A 261 5.82 -26.96 19.41
CA ALA A 261 4.99 -26.92 18.21
C ALA A 261 4.83 -25.49 17.65
N GLU A 262 4.71 -24.49 18.52
CA GLU A 262 4.63 -23.08 18.16
C GLU A 262 5.98 -22.57 17.61
N VAL A 263 7.09 -23.02 18.19
CA VAL A 263 8.45 -22.71 17.67
C VAL A 263 8.60 -23.22 16.24
N GLU A 264 8.24 -24.50 15.99
CA GLU A 264 8.29 -25.07 14.64
C GLU A 264 7.36 -24.32 13.66
N GLU A 265 6.19 -23.88 14.12
CA GLU A 265 5.29 -23.09 13.29
C GLU A 265 5.88 -21.71 12.94
N CYS A 266 6.50 -21.02 13.89
CA CYS A 266 7.22 -19.78 13.64
C CYS A 266 8.35 -19.97 12.62
N ASP A 267 9.14 -21.06 12.72
CA ASP A 267 10.20 -21.36 11.76
C ASP A 267 9.65 -21.54 10.33
N ARG A 268 8.52 -22.23 10.18
CA ARG A 268 7.87 -22.42 8.88
C ARG A 268 7.39 -21.10 8.26
N TYR A 269 6.83 -20.20 9.08
CA TYR A 269 6.43 -18.86 8.61
C TYR A 269 7.64 -17.99 8.23
N LEU A 270 8.70 -18.01 9.03
CA LEU A 270 9.94 -17.29 8.75
C LEU A 270 10.62 -17.80 7.47
N ASP A 271 10.65 -19.12 7.24
CA ASP A 271 11.18 -19.71 6.01
C ASP A 271 10.35 -19.29 4.79
N ALA A 272 9.02 -19.32 4.89
CA ALA A 272 8.15 -18.91 3.82
C ALA A 272 8.30 -17.40 3.49
N ILE A 273 8.43 -16.54 4.51
CA ILE A 273 8.71 -15.11 4.29
C ILE A 273 10.09 -14.93 3.63
N ARG A 274 11.12 -15.66 4.03
CA ARG A 274 12.45 -15.62 3.39
C ARG A 274 12.35 -15.92 1.89
N THR A 275 11.56 -16.93 1.52
CA THR A 275 11.34 -17.28 0.11
C THR A 275 10.74 -16.11 -0.69
N LEU A 276 9.87 -15.27 -0.10
CA LEU A 276 9.35 -14.08 -0.80
C LEU A 276 10.47 -13.13 -1.20
N TYR A 277 11.38 -12.84 -0.27
CA TYR A 277 12.53 -11.95 -0.53
C TYR A 277 13.50 -12.54 -1.54
N GLU A 278 13.77 -13.85 -1.48
CA GLU A 278 14.59 -14.55 -2.46
C GLU A 278 13.99 -14.48 -3.89
N VAL A 279 12.68 -14.70 -4.03
CA VAL A 279 11.97 -14.58 -5.32
C VAL A 279 11.99 -13.15 -5.85
N ALA A 280 11.87 -12.16 -4.97
CA ALA A 280 11.96 -10.75 -5.31
C ALA A 280 13.39 -10.29 -5.67
N GLY A 281 14.41 -11.07 -5.35
CA GLY A 281 15.81 -10.66 -5.46
C GLY A 281 16.21 -9.57 -4.46
N GLU A 282 15.50 -9.48 -3.33
CA GLU A 282 15.70 -8.47 -2.31
C GLU A 282 16.27 -9.06 -1.01
N CYS A 283 16.97 -8.23 -0.24
CA CYS A 283 17.51 -8.63 1.06
C CYS A 283 16.49 -8.38 2.18
N GLN A 284 16.19 -9.42 2.95
CA GLN A 284 15.36 -9.30 4.13
C GLN A 284 16.14 -8.61 5.27
N THR A 285 15.60 -7.48 5.77
CA THR A 285 16.16 -6.79 6.93
C THR A 285 15.73 -7.50 8.22
N LYS A 286 16.69 -8.07 8.94
CA LYS A 286 16.46 -8.73 10.25
C LYS A 286 16.87 -7.85 11.41
N GLU A 287 17.95 -7.07 11.22
CA GLU A 287 18.52 -6.22 12.26
C GLU A 287 17.62 -5.03 12.60
N ILE A 288 17.41 -4.78 13.87
CA ILE A 288 16.68 -3.60 14.35
C ILE A 288 17.58 -2.38 14.24
N SER A 289 17.21 -1.46 13.36
CA SER A 289 17.85 -0.17 13.15
C SER A 289 16.88 0.97 13.40
N LEU A 290 17.36 2.19 13.58
CA LEU A 290 16.47 3.36 13.71
C LEU A 290 15.60 3.55 12.46
N ALA A 291 16.16 3.32 11.27
CA ALA A 291 15.41 3.45 10.02
C ALA A 291 14.23 2.46 9.94
N LEU A 292 14.36 1.26 10.53
CA LEU A 292 13.31 0.25 10.50
C LEU A 292 12.00 0.74 11.14
N PHE A 293 12.06 1.63 12.14
CA PHE A 293 10.86 2.19 12.76
C PHE A 293 10.01 3.04 11.80
N MET A 294 10.57 3.49 10.67
CA MET A 294 9.83 4.18 9.61
C MET A 294 9.15 3.21 8.63
N GLN A 295 9.42 1.90 8.74
CA GLN A 295 8.84 0.91 7.82
C GLN A 295 7.35 0.74 8.04
N SER A 296 6.58 0.89 6.98
CA SER A 296 5.13 0.67 6.99
C SER A 296 4.65 0.10 5.65
N SER A 297 3.46 -0.51 5.63
CA SER A 297 2.80 -0.87 4.38
C SER A 297 2.16 0.37 3.75
N THR A 298 2.12 0.41 2.43
CA THR A 298 1.44 1.47 1.70
C THR A 298 0.38 0.91 0.75
N GLN A 299 -0.70 1.66 0.56
CA GLN A 299 -1.73 1.42 -0.44
C GLN A 299 -2.02 2.71 -1.22
N ARG A 300 -1.01 3.57 -1.32
CA ARG A 300 -1.09 4.89 -1.97
C ARG A 300 -1.62 4.80 -3.39
N GLU A 301 -2.56 5.70 -3.72
CA GLU A 301 -3.07 5.92 -5.07
C GLU A 301 -2.92 7.39 -5.41
N CYS A 302 -1.87 7.72 -6.18
CA CYS A 302 -1.52 9.08 -6.59
C CYS A 302 -1.57 9.24 -8.10
N ILE A 303 -2.26 10.27 -8.57
CA ILE A 303 -2.30 10.64 -9.98
C ILE A 303 -1.42 11.88 -10.18
N ILE A 304 -0.37 11.77 -10.98
CA ILE A 304 0.52 12.89 -11.26
C ILE A 304 -0.14 13.81 -12.29
N SER A 305 -0.47 15.02 -11.88
CA SER A 305 -1.25 16.00 -12.64
C SER A 305 -0.68 16.32 -14.04
N ASN A 306 0.64 16.39 -14.16
CA ASN A 306 1.33 16.70 -15.40
C ASN A 306 1.19 15.58 -16.45
N TYR A 307 1.42 14.34 -16.05
CA TYR A 307 1.24 13.17 -16.92
C TYR A 307 -0.23 12.95 -17.26
N PHE A 308 -1.09 13.14 -16.28
CA PHE A 308 -2.53 13.03 -16.49
C PHE A 308 -3.02 14.03 -17.53
N LEU A 309 -2.59 15.30 -17.45
CA LEU A 309 -2.95 16.33 -18.41
C LEU A 309 -2.50 15.97 -19.82
N LYS A 310 -1.24 15.55 -20.00
CA LYS A 310 -0.67 15.13 -21.29
C LYS A 310 -1.44 13.97 -21.88
N ASN A 311 -1.61 12.91 -21.11
CA ASN A 311 -2.23 11.68 -21.58
C ASN A 311 -3.69 11.89 -21.96
N LEU A 312 -4.43 12.69 -21.18
CA LEU A 312 -5.81 13.03 -21.49
C LEU A 312 -5.94 13.90 -22.74
N ARG A 313 -5.03 14.85 -22.94
CA ARG A 313 -4.99 15.65 -24.16
C ARG A 313 -4.77 14.77 -25.39
N GLU A 314 -3.82 13.84 -25.32
CA GLU A 314 -3.51 12.90 -26.39
C GLU A 314 -4.67 11.95 -26.65
N GLU A 315 -5.35 11.45 -25.62
CA GLU A 315 -6.55 10.61 -25.72
C GLU A 315 -7.68 11.33 -26.48
N LYS A 316 -7.83 12.64 -26.25
CA LYS A 316 -8.84 13.47 -26.93
C LYS A 316 -8.40 13.99 -28.30
N GLY A 317 -7.18 13.71 -28.72
CA GLY A 317 -6.63 14.18 -30.00
C GLY A 317 -6.43 15.69 -30.09
N VAL A 318 -6.36 16.39 -28.93
CA VAL A 318 -6.18 17.84 -28.86
C VAL A 318 -4.68 18.18 -28.94
N THR A 319 -4.29 19.15 -29.73
CA THR A 319 -2.91 19.65 -29.79
C THR A 319 -2.58 20.53 -28.57
N GLN A 320 -1.29 20.72 -28.27
CA GLN A 320 -0.87 21.64 -27.21
C GLN A 320 -1.30 23.08 -27.52
N TYR A 321 -1.33 23.45 -28.80
CA TYR A 321 -1.77 24.77 -29.27
C TYR A 321 -3.27 24.96 -28.97
N GLU A 322 -4.13 24.09 -29.47
CA GLU A 322 -5.58 24.15 -29.21
C GLU A 322 -5.90 24.15 -27.73
N MET A 323 -5.17 23.34 -26.95
CA MET A 323 -5.35 23.29 -25.50
C MET A 323 -4.98 24.61 -24.80
N SER A 324 -3.99 25.34 -25.34
CA SER A 324 -3.48 26.58 -24.74
C SER A 324 -4.35 27.81 -25.01
N GLU A 325 -5.17 27.79 -26.08
CA GLU A 325 -6.02 28.92 -26.50
C GLU A 325 -6.86 29.46 -25.36
N ASP A 326 -6.88 30.79 -25.22
CA ASP A 326 -7.59 31.55 -24.17
C ASP A 326 -7.12 31.32 -22.73
N ILE A 327 -6.05 30.50 -22.53
CA ILE A 327 -5.57 30.12 -21.20
C ILE A 327 -4.11 30.59 -20.97
N CYS A 328 -3.21 30.24 -21.88
CA CYS A 328 -1.76 30.54 -21.78
C CYS A 328 -1.06 30.33 -23.13
N ALA A 329 0.24 30.62 -23.19
CA ALA A 329 1.05 30.27 -24.35
C ALA A 329 1.24 28.74 -24.46
N TRP A 330 1.31 28.19 -25.69
CA TRP A 330 1.47 26.76 -25.92
C TRP A 330 2.76 26.18 -25.31
N GLU A 331 3.83 26.98 -25.23
CA GLU A 331 5.07 26.62 -24.54
C GLU A 331 4.86 26.37 -23.05
N THR A 332 3.86 27.04 -22.47
CA THR A 332 3.48 26.79 -21.06
C THR A 332 2.89 25.39 -20.91
N VAL A 333 2.01 24.98 -21.82
CA VAL A 333 1.45 23.63 -21.84
C VAL A 333 2.57 22.59 -22.02
N SER A 334 3.47 22.81 -22.96
CA SER A 334 4.62 21.94 -23.19
C SER A 334 5.51 21.77 -21.95
N ARG A 335 5.79 22.88 -21.24
CA ARG A 335 6.57 22.84 -19.99
C ARG A 335 5.82 22.12 -18.86
N ILE A 336 4.51 22.32 -18.75
CA ILE A 336 3.68 21.58 -17.79
C ILE A 336 3.76 20.08 -18.08
N GLU A 337 3.53 19.66 -19.32
CA GLU A 337 3.59 18.26 -19.73
C GLU A 337 4.99 17.65 -19.58
N SER A 338 6.04 18.47 -19.52
CA SER A 338 7.43 18.07 -19.24
C SER A 338 7.79 18.06 -17.76
N GLY A 339 6.81 18.23 -16.84
CA GLY A 339 7.01 18.10 -15.39
C GLY A 339 7.04 19.42 -14.62
N ARG A 340 6.97 20.60 -15.27
CA ARG A 340 6.93 21.88 -14.55
C ARG A 340 5.59 22.03 -13.81
N THR A 341 5.63 22.33 -12.53
CA THR A 341 4.43 22.57 -11.73
C THR A 341 3.68 23.81 -12.23
N PRO A 342 2.43 23.66 -12.66
CA PRO A 342 1.63 24.77 -13.15
C PRO A 342 1.03 25.58 -12.00
N ASN A 343 0.70 26.86 -12.28
CA ASN A 343 -0.22 27.57 -11.43
C ASN A 343 -1.58 26.86 -11.43
N GLN A 344 -2.15 26.59 -10.27
CA GLN A 344 -3.38 25.82 -10.09
C GLN A 344 -4.55 26.36 -10.91
N LYS A 345 -4.74 27.69 -10.94
CA LYS A 345 -5.81 28.30 -11.76
C LYS A 345 -5.66 27.96 -13.24
N LYS A 346 -4.42 27.92 -13.76
CA LYS A 346 -4.16 27.51 -15.14
C LYS A 346 -4.44 26.03 -15.34
N LEU A 347 -3.99 25.18 -14.40
CA LEU A 347 -4.22 23.73 -14.46
C LEU A 347 -5.73 23.42 -14.52
N TYR A 348 -6.54 24.03 -13.66
CA TYR A 348 -7.99 23.82 -13.68
C TYR A 348 -8.65 24.30 -14.97
N ARG A 349 -8.20 25.43 -15.55
CA ARG A 349 -8.71 25.89 -16.84
C ARG A 349 -8.36 24.91 -17.97
N LEU A 350 -7.15 24.35 -17.96
CA LEU A 350 -6.72 23.34 -18.92
C LEU A 350 -7.54 22.05 -18.75
N TRP A 351 -7.76 21.58 -17.53
CA TRP A 351 -8.61 20.42 -17.27
C TRP A 351 -10.05 20.63 -17.69
N LYS A 352 -10.62 21.80 -17.39
CA LYS A 352 -11.99 22.15 -17.81
C LYS A 352 -12.13 22.13 -19.33
N LYS A 353 -11.12 22.61 -20.07
CA LYS A 353 -11.10 22.54 -21.55
C LYS A 353 -11.07 21.11 -22.07
N LEU A 354 -10.48 20.17 -21.29
CA LEU A 354 -10.53 18.74 -21.57
C LEU A 354 -11.79 18.04 -21.00
N GLY A 355 -12.77 18.79 -20.50
CA GLY A 355 -14.02 18.24 -19.97
C GLY A 355 -13.91 17.63 -18.59
N ILE A 356 -12.85 17.96 -17.82
CA ILE A 356 -12.69 17.54 -16.45
C ILE A 356 -12.99 18.72 -15.53
N GLU A 357 -14.13 18.66 -14.87
CA GLU A 357 -14.53 19.56 -13.79
C GLU A 357 -14.14 18.96 -12.44
N ARG A 358 -12.86 18.65 -12.23
CA ARG A 358 -12.43 17.95 -11.03
C ARG A 358 -11.40 18.74 -10.25
N GLU A 359 -11.51 18.55 -8.96
CA GLU A 359 -10.63 19.08 -7.96
C GLU A 359 -9.38 18.20 -7.82
N ARG A 360 -8.39 18.64 -7.06
CA ARG A 360 -7.17 17.88 -6.74
C ARG A 360 -7.46 16.48 -6.17
N TYR A 361 -8.58 16.33 -5.50
CA TYR A 361 -9.10 15.06 -5.05
C TYR A 361 -9.84 14.38 -6.19
N TYR A 362 -9.34 13.22 -6.58
CA TYR A 362 -9.95 12.35 -7.58
C TYR A 362 -10.33 11.03 -6.91
N GLY A 363 -11.60 10.82 -6.65
CA GLY A 363 -12.07 9.55 -6.08
C GLY A 363 -12.48 8.56 -7.18
N PHE A 364 -12.20 7.29 -6.99
CA PHE A 364 -12.80 6.21 -7.78
C PHE A 364 -14.32 6.13 -7.57
N ILE A 365 -14.81 6.72 -6.49
CA ILE A 365 -16.19 7.12 -6.20
C ILE A 365 -16.17 8.55 -5.69
N GLU A 366 -17.29 9.24 -5.76
CA GLU A 366 -17.46 10.58 -5.20
C GLU A 366 -18.51 10.58 -4.09
N SER A 367 -18.07 10.81 -2.85
CA SER A 367 -18.92 11.00 -1.67
C SER A 367 -18.42 12.17 -0.83
N GLU A 368 -19.31 12.83 -0.11
CA GLU A 368 -18.98 13.83 0.91
C GLU A 368 -18.59 13.16 2.23
N HIS A 369 -18.94 11.88 2.42
CA HIS A 369 -18.71 11.11 3.63
C HIS A 369 -17.54 10.17 3.46
N TYR A 370 -16.51 10.34 4.28
CA TYR A 370 -15.29 9.50 4.27
C TYR A 370 -15.58 8.02 4.53
N GLU A 371 -16.58 7.71 5.35
CA GLU A 371 -16.93 6.35 5.72
C GLU A 371 -17.32 5.49 4.52
N VAL A 372 -17.89 6.09 3.48
CA VAL A 372 -18.30 5.37 2.24
C VAL A 372 -17.10 4.74 1.55
N TYR A 373 -15.92 5.36 1.60
CA TYR A 373 -14.69 4.81 1.05
C TYR A 373 -14.23 3.56 1.82
N GLY A 374 -14.44 3.55 3.13
CA GLY A 374 -14.23 2.38 3.97
C GLY A 374 -15.18 1.24 3.60
N TRP A 375 -16.49 1.53 3.45
CA TRP A 375 -17.48 0.52 3.08
C TRP A 375 -17.18 -0.12 1.73
N VAL A 376 -16.68 0.63 0.76
CA VAL A 376 -16.26 0.10 -0.54
C VAL A 376 -15.11 -0.90 -0.39
N ARG A 377 -14.15 -0.64 0.49
CA ARG A 377 -13.04 -1.58 0.78
C ARG A 377 -13.56 -2.82 1.51
N ASP A 378 -14.42 -2.64 2.50
CA ASP A 378 -15.04 -3.75 3.22
C ASP A 378 -15.90 -4.62 2.28
N TYR A 379 -16.65 -4.02 1.36
CA TYR A 379 -17.39 -4.72 0.33
C TYR A 379 -16.48 -5.60 -0.53
N ASN A 380 -15.37 -5.07 -1.02
CA ASN A 380 -14.42 -5.84 -1.82
C ASN A 380 -13.81 -7.00 -1.01
N ARG A 381 -13.51 -6.79 0.28
CA ARG A 381 -13.00 -7.82 1.19
C ARG A 381 -14.04 -8.92 1.44
N LEU A 382 -15.30 -8.55 1.67
CA LEU A 382 -16.40 -9.51 1.86
C LEU A 382 -16.63 -10.36 0.61
N ILE A 383 -16.59 -9.76 -0.58
CA ILE A 383 -16.67 -10.49 -1.85
C ILE A 383 -15.49 -11.46 -2.01
N GLY A 384 -14.27 -11.04 -1.67
CA GLY A 384 -13.08 -11.87 -1.73
C GLY A 384 -13.11 -13.06 -0.77
N ASN A 385 -13.82 -12.92 0.36
CA ASN A 385 -13.99 -13.95 1.38
C ASN A 385 -15.31 -14.74 1.25
N GLU A 386 -16.03 -14.60 0.13
CA GLU A 386 -17.32 -15.26 -0.16
C GLU A 386 -18.47 -14.99 0.84
N LYS A 387 -18.37 -13.96 1.64
CA LYS A 387 -19.41 -13.50 2.57
C LYS A 387 -20.52 -12.73 1.86
N ARG A 388 -21.28 -13.44 1.02
CA ARG A 388 -22.21 -12.85 0.04
C ARG A 388 -23.32 -12.01 0.68
N GLN A 389 -23.97 -12.51 1.74
CA GLN A 389 -25.08 -11.81 2.40
C GLN A 389 -24.62 -10.50 3.04
N GLU A 390 -23.47 -10.53 3.75
CA GLU A 390 -22.88 -9.34 4.35
C GLU A 390 -22.48 -8.31 3.26
N ALA A 391 -21.92 -8.81 2.14
CA ALA A 391 -21.54 -7.97 1.00
C ALA A 391 -22.77 -7.30 0.35
N GLU A 392 -23.88 -8.02 0.16
CA GLU A 392 -25.10 -7.49 -0.43
C GLU A 392 -25.71 -6.37 0.43
N MET A 393 -25.84 -6.61 1.75
CA MET A 393 -26.33 -5.58 2.69
C MET A 393 -25.44 -4.32 2.67
N LEU A 394 -24.12 -4.51 2.61
CA LEU A 394 -23.20 -3.38 2.55
C LEU A 394 -23.27 -2.66 1.22
N PHE A 395 -23.47 -3.38 0.12
CA PHE A 395 -23.64 -2.78 -1.21
C PHE A 395 -24.92 -1.93 -1.31
N GLU A 396 -26.05 -2.40 -0.77
CA GLU A 396 -27.29 -1.60 -0.70
C GLU A 396 -27.06 -0.28 0.04
N ARG A 397 -26.32 -0.32 1.14
CA ARG A 397 -25.93 0.88 1.89
C ARG A 397 -25.07 1.82 1.06
N ILE A 398 -24.04 1.30 0.37
CA ILE A 398 -23.18 2.09 -0.53
C ILE A 398 -24.03 2.72 -1.64
N GLU A 399 -24.95 1.96 -2.23
CA GLU A 399 -25.81 2.44 -3.31
C GLU A 399 -26.77 3.55 -2.88
N SER A 400 -27.24 3.52 -1.64
CA SER A 400 -28.11 4.57 -1.09
C SER A 400 -27.38 5.90 -0.86
N GLU A 401 -26.06 5.85 -0.61
CA GLU A 401 -25.25 7.03 -0.33
C GLU A 401 -24.59 7.65 -1.58
N LEU A 402 -24.44 6.88 -2.65
CA LEU A 402 -23.78 7.37 -3.84
C LEU A 402 -24.76 8.02 -4.82
N ASP A 403 -24.54 9.30 -5.17
CA ASP A 403 -25.30 9.98 -6.22
C ASP A 403 -25.00 9.36 -7.60
N LYS A 404 -26.01 8.68 -8.15
CA LYS A 404 -25.96 7.99 -9.45
C LYS A 404 -25.85 8.95 -10.65
N LYS A 405 -26.05 10.26 -10.48
CA LYS A 405 -25.84 11.26 -11.52
C LYS A 405 -24.36 11.52 -11.77
N ILE A 406 -23.52 11.21 -10.79
CA ILE A 406 -22.07 11.36 -10.90
C ILE A 406 -21.52 10.19 -11.73
N PRO A 407 -20.81 10.44 -12.85
CA PRO A 407 -20.38 9.38 -13.79
C PRO A 407 -19.56 8.27 -13.13
N VAL A 408 -18.61 8.59 -12.24
CA VAL A 408 -17.77 7.58 -11.57
C VAL A 408 -18.58 6.73 -10.59
N ASN A 409 -19.56 7.30 -9.89
CA ASN A 409 -20.45 6.56 -9.00
C ASN A 409 -21.32 5.58 -9.80
N LYS A 410 -21.91 6.08 -10.90
CA LYS A 410 -22.67 5.24 -11.83
C LYS A 410 -21.82 4.09 -12.33
N GLN A 411 -20.60 4.37 -12.80
CA GLN A 411 -19.67 3.37 -13.32
C GLN A 411 -19.35 2.30 -12.26
N TYR A 412 -19.04 2.72 -11.02
CA TYR A 412 -18.75 1.80 -9.91
C TYR A 412 -19.94 0.88 -9.59
N LEU A 413 -21.14 1.45 -9.43
CA LEU A 413 -22.36 0.70 -9.07
C LEU A 413 -22.75 -0.27 -10.19
N GLU A 414 -22.75 0.17 -11.45
CA GLU A 414 -23.09 -0.69 -12.59
C GLU A 414 -22.08 -1.82 -12.76
N ARG A 415 -20.76 -1.57 -12.56
CA ARG A 415 -19.73 -2.62 -12.55
C ARG A 415 -20.05 -3.72 -11.55
N ALA A 416 -20.38 -3.35 -10.32
CA ALA A 416 -20.70 -4.32 -9.27
C ALA A 416 -21.93 -5.16 -9.63
N ARG A 417 -22.97 -4.54 -10.17
CA ARG A 417 -24.21 -5.22 -10.60
C ARG A 417 -23.97 -6.19 -11.77
N ILE A 418 -23.18 -5.80 -12.77
CA ILE A 418 -22.83 -6.70 -13.89
C ILE A 418 -22.05 -7.91 -13.38
N THR A 419 -21.09 -7.68 -12.48
CA THR A 419 -20.31 -8.75 -11.87
C THR A 419 -21.20 -9.74 -11.12
N GLU A 420 -22.21 -9.25 -10.40
CA GLU A 420 -23.20 -10.07 -9.72
C GLU A 420 -24.09 -10.87 -10.70
N LYS A 421 -24.62 -10.20 -11.75
CA LYS A 421 -25.45 -10.87 -12.77
C LYS A 421 -24.69 -12.02 -13.44
N LEU A 422 -23.42 -11.79 -13.81
CA LEU A 422 -22.56 -12.83 -14.41
C LEU A 422 -22.34 -13.99 -13.44
N ARG A 423 -21.98 -13.69 -12.19
CA ARG A 423 -21.74 -14.71 -11.16
C ARG A 423 -22.97 -15.58 -10.88
N ASN A 424 -24.16 -14.99 -10.96
CA ASN A 424 -25.43 -15.68 -10.76
C ASN A 424 -25.97 -16.35 -12.03
N GLY A 425 -25.19 -16.36 -13.13
CA GLY A 425 -25.60 -16.96 -14.41
C GLY A 425 -26.79 -16.29 -15.09
N ARG A 426 -27.06 -15.01 -14.76
CA ARG A 426 -28.19 -14.24 -15.36
C ARG A 426 -27.85 -13.62 -16.70
N ILE A 427 -26.56 -13.52 -17.02
CA ILE A 427 -26.02 -13.05 -18.30
C ILE A 427 -24.87 -13.95 -18.73
N SER A 428 -24.64 -14.05 -20.03
CA SER A 428 -23.49 -14.77 -20.60
C SER A 428 -22.18 -13.98 -20.45
N ASN A 429 -21.05 -14.64 -20.70
CA ASN A 429 -19.73 -14.00 -20.71
C ASN A 429 -19.67 -12.88 -21.77
N GLU A 430 -20.23 -13.13 -22.94
CA GLU A 430 -20.27 -12.17 -24.05
C GLU A 430 -21.08 -10.93 -23.68
N GLU A 431 -22.29 -11.13 -23.12
CA GLU A 431 -23.14 -10.04 -22.66
C GLU A 431 -22.45 -9.22 -21.56
N ALA A 432 -21.79 -9.87 -20.61
CA ALA A 432 -21.04 -9.20 -19.56
C ALA A 432 -19.91 -8.32 -20.12
N ILE A 433 -19.13 -8.82 -21.08
CA ILE A 433 -18.07 -8.05 -21.75
C ILE A 433 -18.65 -6.83 -22.46
N GLU A 434 -19.77 -6.97 -23.15
CA GLU A 434 -20.46 -5.88 -23.83
C GLU A 434 -20.94 -4.82 -22.84
N GLU A 435 -21.57 -5.24 -21.74
CA GLU A 435 -22.05 -4.32 -20.69
C GLU A 435 -20.86 -3.61 -20.02
N TRP A 436 -19.78 -4.32 -19.67
CA TRP A 436 -18.58 -3.68 -19.10
C TRP A 436 -17.94 -2.68 -20.06
N ARG A 437 -17.88 -2.96 -21.36
CA ARG A 437 -17.38 -1.98 -22.34
C ARG A 437 -18.22 -0.71 -22.38
N LYS A 438 -19.54 -0.82 -22.27
CA LYS A 438 -20.45 0.33 -22.22
C LYS A 438 -20.20 1.20 -20.98
N ILE A 439 -20.03 0.58 -19.80
CA ILE A 439 -19.75 1.35 -18.60
C ILE A 439 -18.31 1.87 -18.53
N LEU A 440 -17.33 1.17 -19.13
CA LEU A 440 -15.98 1.69 -19.26
C LEU A 440 -15.97 3.00 -20.07
N ALA A 441 -16.79 3.07 -21.11
CA ALA A 441 -16.92 4.25 -21.97
C ALA A 441 -17.48 5.50 -21.27
N ILE A 442 -18.01 5.37 -20.03
CA ILE A 442 -18.48 6.51 -19.24
C ILE A 442 -17.32 7.48 -18.92
N THR A 443 -16.14 6.94 -18.58
CA THR A 443 -14.97 7.73 -18.20
C THR A 443 -13.79 7.55 -19.15
N MET A 444 -13.72 6.42 -19.87
CA MET A 444 -12.72 6.11 -20.88
C MET A 444 -13.43 5.88 -22.21
N PRO A 445 -13.48 6.89 -23.09
CA PRO A 445 -14.18 6.74 -24.39
C PRO A 445 -13.52 5.62 -25.21
N PRO A 446 -14.30 4.92 -26.05
CA PRO A 446 -13.78 3.88 -26.90
C PRO A 446 -12.73 4.45 -27.84
N LEU A 447 -11.56 3.82 -27.84
CA LEU A 447 -10.48 4.23 -28.73
C LEU A 447 -10.83 3.86 -30.17
N PRO A 448 -10.49 4.70 -31.17
CA PRO A 448 -10.61 4.34 -32.57
C PRO A 448 -9.92 3.02 -32.85
N SER A 449 -10.48 2.19 -33.73
CA SER A 449 -9.93 0.89 -34.09
C SER A 449 -8.41 0.97 -34.36
N GLY A 450 -7.63 0.15 -33.68
CA GLY A 450 -6.16 0.11 -33.76
C GLY A 450 -5.41 1.11 -32.87
N LYS A 451 -6.07 1.95 -32.08
CA LYS A 451 -5.39 2.81 -31.10
C LYS A 451 -5.33 2.16 -29.72
N ARG A 452 -4.21 2.40 -29.04
CA ARG A 452 -3.84 1.83 -27.73
C ARG A 452 -4.30 2.74 -26.59
N ILE A 453 -4.30 2.22 -25.36
CA ILE A 453 -4.56 3.02 -24.16
C ILE A 453 -3.49 4.11 -24.05
N TYR A 454 -3.90 5.35 -23.87
CA TYR A 454 -2.96 6.50 -23.81
C TYR A 454 -2.51 6.84 -22.38
N ARG A 455 -3.25 6.41 -21.37
CA ARG A 455 -2.99 6.74 -19.98
C ARG A 455 -3.12 5.53 -19.06
N ILE A 456 -2.57 5.64 -17.85
CA ILE A 456 -2.86 4.71 -16.77
C ILE A 456 -4.35 4.77 -16.47
N PRO A 457 -5.08 3.63 -16.46
CA PRO A 457 -6.49 3.61 -16.11
C PRO A 457 -6.72 4.05 -14.66
N PHE A 458 -7.83 4.69 -14.39
CA PHE A 458 -8.26 4.89 -13.00
C PHE A 458 -8.66 3.56 -12.35
N ARG A 459 -8.74 3.57 -11.03
CA ARG A 459 -8.99 2.35 -10.24
C ARG A 459 -10.24 1.59 -10.70
N THR A 460 -11.37 2.29 -10.92
CA THR A 460 -12.61 1.64 -11.42
C THR A 460 -12.46 1.17 -12.86
N GLU A 461 -11.80 1.95 -13.72
CA GLU A 461 -11.55 1.57 -15.11
C GLU A 461 -10.68 0.31 -15.19
N PHE A 462 -9.57 0.28 -14.41
CA PHE A 462 -8.72 -0.92 -14.35
C PHE A 462 -9.49 -2.12 -13.80
N ALA A 463 -10.33 -1.94 -12.78
CA ALA A 463 -11.15 -3.02 -12.26
C ALA A 463 -12.12 -3.59 -13.31
N ILE A 464 -12.69 -2.74 -14.19
CA ILE A 464 -13.52 -3.18 -15.33
C ILE A 464 -12.68 -3.92 -16.36
N MET A 465 -11.52 -3.37 -16.74
CA MET A 465 -10.59 -4.00 -17.69
C MET A 465 -10.13 -5.37 -17.19
N ASN A 466 -9.83 -5.49 -15.89
CA ASN A 466 -9.48 -6.75 -15.24
C ASN A 466 -10.64 -7.77 -15.30
N GLN A 467 -11.89 -7.34 -15.13
CA GLN A 467 -13.05 -8.23 -15.28
C GLN A 467 -13.20 -8.71 -16.75
N ILE A 468 -13.05 -7.82 -17.71
CA ILE A 468 -13.09 -8.16 -19.15
C ILE A 468 -12.00 -9.19 -19.46
N ALA A 469 -10.75 -8.95 -19.04
CA ALA A 469 -9.63 -9.84 -19.29
C ALA A 469 -9.85 -11.22 -18.67
N ARG A 470 -10.27 -11.28 -17.39
CA ARG A 470 -10.58 -12.54 -16.73
C ARG A 470 -11.73 -13.30 -17.38
N THR A 471 -12.72 -12.59 -17.93
CA THR A 471 -13.84 -13.20 -18.65
C THR A 471 -13.37 -13.76 -20.00
N PHE A 472 -12.48 -13.06 -20.72
CA PHE A 472 -11.84 -13.61 -21.92
C PHE A 472 -11.05 -14.89 -21.60
N ALA A 473 -10.28 -14.91 -20.52
CA ALA A 473 -9.56 -16.11 -20.09
C ALA A 473 -10.51 -17.27 -19.76
N ALA A 474 -11.62 -17.00 -19.07
CA ALA A 474 -12.66 -18.00 -18.79
C ALA A 474 -13.33 -18.57 -20.06
N MET A 475 -13.29 -17.83 -21.17
CA MET A 475 -13.75 -18.28 -22.48
C MET A 475 -12.64 -18.97 -23.31
N GLY A 476 -11.45 -19.17 -22.77
CA GLY A 476 -10.27 -19.69 -23.49
C GLY A 476 -9.63 -18.69 -24.48
N LYS A 477 -10.00 -17.41 -24.42
CA LYS A 477 -9.46 -16.34 -25.28
C LYS A 477 -8.28 -15.64 -24.58
N TYR A 478 -7.23 -16.41 -24.27
CA TYR A 478 -6.09 -15.96 -23.48
C TYR A 478 -5.33 -14.81 -24.14
N ASP A 479 -5.12 -14.84 -25.47
CA ASP A 479 -4.43 -13.74 -26.19
C ASP A 479 -5.12 -12.40 -25.96
N SER A 480 -6.46 -12.35 -26.06
CA SER A 480 -7.23 -11.12 -25.81
C SER A 480 -7.12 -10.64 -24.38
N ALA A 481 -7.01 -11.55 -23.41
CA ALA A 481 -6.79 -11.22 -22.02
C ALA A 481 -5.37 -10.66 -21.79
N CYS A 482 -4.34 -11.32 -22.34
CA CYS A 482 -2.94 -10.89 -22.28
C CYS A 482 -2.71 -9.52 -22.90
N GLU A 483 -3.34 -9.22 -24.06
CA GLU A 483 -3.26 -7.90 -24.71
C GLU A 483 -3.70 -6.76 -23.78
N ILE A 484 -4.77 -6.95 -22.99
CA ILE A 484 -5.25 -5.95 -22.05
C ILE A 484 -4.19 -5.67 -20.98
N TYR A 485 -3.66 -6.71 -20.34
CA TYR A 485 -2.67 -6.54 -19.28
C TYR A 485 -1.33 -6.01 -19.79
N ALA A 486 -0.86 -6.50 -20.93
CA ALA A 486 0.38 -6.02 -21.55
C ALA A 486 0.31 -4.53 -21.88
N GLU A 487 -0.82 -4.05 -22.41
CA GLU A 487 -0.98 -2.63 -22.73
C GLU A 487 -1.06 -1.77 -21.45
N VAL A 488 -1.76 -2.22 -20.40
CA VAL A 488 -1.78 -1.53 -19.11
C VAL A 488 -0.38 -1.49 -18.49
N LEU A 489 0.33 -2.62 -18.44
CA LEU A 489 1.70 -2.69 -17.89
C LEU A 489 2.65 -1.76 -18.65
N LYS A 490 2.51 -1.66 -19.96
CA LYS A 490 3.28 -0.74 -20.80
C LYS A 490 3.06 0.72 -20.43
N GLN A 491 1.84 1.12 -20.02
CA GLN A 491 1.58 2.48 -19.54
C GLN A 491 2.28 2.75 -18.20
N TYR A 492 2.32 1.75 -17.31
CA TYR A 492 3.09 1.85 -16.07
C TYR A 492 4.59 1.97 -16.33
N HIS A 493 5.16 1.16 -17.22
CA HIS A 493 6.60 1.20 -17.52
C HIS A 493 7.05 2.47 -18.25
N LYS A 494 6.19 3.12 -19.03
CA LYS A 494 6.49 4.44 -19.63
C LYS A 494 6.80 5.51 -18.60
N ASN A 495 6.30 5.31 -17.39
CA ASN A 495 6.43 6.24 -16.27
C ASN A 495 6.84 5.44 -15.03
N GLU A 496 8.04 4.81 -15.06
CA GLU A 496 8.53 3.90 -14.00
C GLU A 496 8.38 4.47 -12.58
N SER A 497 8.53 5.79 -12.44
CA SER A 497 8.30 6.49 -11.18
C SER A 497 6.84 6.44 -10.70
N THR A 498 5.85 6.19 -11.58
CA THR A 498 4.43 6.27 -11.20
C THR A 498 3.86 4.98 -10.63
N LEU A 499 4.54 3.84 -10.80
CA LEU A 499 4.01 2.54 -10.34
C LEU A 499 3.79 2.52 -8.81
N ARG A 500 4.74 3.06 -8.03
CA ARG A 500 4.60 3.21 -6.56
C ARG A 500 3.47 4.17 -6.14
N GLY A 501 2.95 4.96 -7.05
CA GLY A 501 1.74 5.77 -6.87
C GLY A 501 0.44 5.01 -7.12
N HIS A 502 0.48 3.77 -7.63
CA HIS A 502 -0.70 2.98 -7.99
C HIS A 502 -0.61 1.55 -7.41
N VAL A 503 -0.43 1.47 -6.09
CA VAL A 503 -0.07 0.21 -5.40
C VAL A 503 -1.13 -0.87 -5.59
N VAL A 504 -2.41 -0.56 -5.35
CA VAL A 504 -3.49 -1.56 -5.41
C VAL A 504 -3.66 -2.10 -6.83
N GLN A 505 -3.61 -1.21 -7.81
CA GLN A 505 -3.76 -1.58 -9.22
C GLN A 505 -2.55 -2.37 -9.72
N GLY A 506 -1.34 -1.92 -9.39
CA GLY A 506 -0.09 -2.58 -9.80
C GLY A 506 0.00 -4.01 -9.29
N ILE A 507 -0.31 -4.24 -8.01
CA ILE A 507 -0.32 -5.58 -7.43
C ILE A 507 -1.34 -6.49 -8.13
N LEU A 508 -2.57 -6.00 -8.33
CA LEU A 508 -3.62 -6.77 -8.99
C LEU A 508 -3.26 -7.10 -10.45
N LEU A 509 -2.62 -6.14 -11.15
CA LEU A 509 -2.14 -6.33 -12.51
C LEU A 509 -1.14 -7.50 -12.60
N TYR A 510 -0.10 -7.49 -11.78
CA TYR A 510 0.93 -8.53 -11.79
C TYR A 510 0.36 -9.90 -11.44
N VAL A 511 -0.45 -9.99 -10.38
CA VAL A 511 -1.06 -11.26 -9.94
C VAL A 511 -1.94 -11.87 -11.04
N CYS A 512 -2.82 -11.06 -11.65
CA CYS A 512 -3.75 -11.57 -12.65
C CYS A 512 -3.06 -11.85 -13.99
N TYR A 513 -2.12 -11.00 -14.42
CA TYR A 513 -1.42 -11.20 -15.68
C TYR A 513 -0.54 -12.45 -15.65
N ALA A 514 0.24 -12.65 -14.58
CA ALA A 514 1.05 -13.85 -14.45
C ALA A 514 0.19 -15.14 -14.44
N ALA A 515 -0.97 -15.13 -13.79
CA ALA A 515 -1.87 -16.28 -13.80
C ALA A 515 -2.41 -16.61 -15.22
N ILE A 516 -2.81 -15.59 -15.98
CA ILE A 516 -3.35 -15.80 -17.34
C ILE A 516 -2.25 -16.25 -18.32
N LEU A 517 -1.03 -15.74 -18.16
CA LEU A 517 0.12 -16.21 -18.95
C LEU A 517 0.44 -17.69 -18.64
N GLU A 518 0.34 -18.08 -17.36
CA GLU A 518 0.50 -19.49 -16.97
C GLU A 518 -0.59 -20.36 -17.59
N ASP A 519 -1.86 -19.94 -17.55
CA ASP A 519 -2.97 -20.63 -18.19
C ASP A 519 -2.74 -20.78 -19.70
N ASN A 520 -2.22 -19.73 -20.37
CA ASN A 520 -1.87 -19.69 -21.81
C ASN A 520 -0.58 -20.48 -22.14
N ASN A 521 0.04 -21.11 -21.15
CA ASN A 521 1.30 -21.84 -21.29
C ASN A 521 2.51 -21.00 -21.72
N GLU A 522 2.47 -19.67 -21.48
CA GLU A 522 3.59 -18.73 -21.66
C GLU A 522 4.43 -18.67 -20.37
N LEU A 523 5.06 -19.80 -20.02
CA LEU A 523 5.64 -20.05 -18.70
C LEU A 523 6.82 -19.13 -18.36
N GLU A 524 7.68 -18.80 -19.35
CA GLU A 524 8.83 -17.91 -19.15
C GLU A 524 8.37 -16.48 -18.81
N LEU A 525 7.41 -15.97 -19.57
CA LEU A 525 6.87 -14.63 -19.34
C LEU A 525 6.05 -14.59 -18.04
N SER A 526 5.28 -15.65 -17.73
CA SER A 526 4.56 -15.77 -16.48
C SER A 526 5.49 -15.69 -15.26
N GLU A 527 6.61 -16.43 -15.29
CA GLU A 527 7.63 -16.39 -14.25
C GLU A 527 8.25 -14.99 -14.10
N GLN A 528 8.59 -14.35 -15.22
CA GLN A 528 9.15 -12.99 -15.21
C GLN A 528 8.17 -12.01 -14.56
N ILE A 529 6.92 -11.96 -15.02
CA ILE A 529 5.87 -11.09 -14.51
C ILE A 529 5.58 -11.37 -13.02
N ALA A 530 5.57 -12.65 -12.62
CA ALA A 530 5.40 -13.03 -11.22
C ALA A 530 6.57 -12.53 -10.33
N LYS A 531 7.81 -12.62 -10.79
CA LYS A 531 8.98 -12.10 -10.06
C LYS A 531 8.99 -10.57 -9.95
N GLU A 532 8.65 -9.86 -11.03
CA GLU A 532 8.47 -8.40 -11.02
C GLU A 532 7.36 -8.00 -10.03
N GLY A 533 6.22 -8.72 -10.08
CA GLY A 533 5.12 -8.53 -9.14
C GLY A 533 5.50 -8.84 -7.70
N MET A 534 6.31 -9.86 -7.43
CA MET A 534 6.83 -10.17 -6.10
C MET A 534 7.69 -9.03 -5.57
N LYS A 535 8.62 -8.53 -6.38
CA LYS A 535 9.46 -7.39 -6.02
C LYS A 535 8.60 -6.17 -5.65
N PHE A 536 7.67 -5.80 -6.51
CA PHE A 536 6.75 -4.70 -6.27
C PHE A 536 5.90 -4.89 -4.99
N THR A 537 5.42 -6.11 -4.74
CA THR A 537 4.65 -6.47 -3.56
C THR A 537 5.46 -6.34 -2.27
N ILE A 538 6.74 -6.75 -2.28
CA ILE A 538 7.68 -6.57 -1.16
C ILE A 538 7.99 -5.09 -0.93
N GLU A 539 8.24 -4.32 -1.97
CA GLU A 539 8.46 -2.86 -1.86
C GLU A 539 7.27 -2.14 -1.20
N CYS A 540 6.04 -2.62 -1.45
CA CYS A 540 4.82 -2.10 -0.84
C CYS A 540 4.49 -2.73 0.52
N MET A 541 5.29 -3.66 1.01
CA MET A 541 5.07 -4.41 2.26
C MET A 541 3.71 -5.12 2.33
N ARG A 542 3.32 -5.81 1.21
CA ARG A 542 2.04 -6.55 1.09
C ARG A 542 2.26 -8.06 1.05
N GLY A 543 2.05 -8.73 2.19
CA GLY A 543 2.27 -10.16 2.31
C GLY A 543 1.11 -11.04 1.84
N ASP A 544 -0.13 -10.57 1.99
CA ASP A 544 -1.34 -11.28 1.57
C ASP A 544 -1.38 -11.56 0.06
N THR A 545 -0.86 -10.66 -0.73
CA THR A 545 -0.78 -10.78 -2.20
C THR A 545 0.48 -11.49 -2.66
N ALA A 546 1.58 -11.38 -1.93
CA ALA A 546 2.79 -12.16 -2.19
C ALA A 546 2.52 -13.68 -2.17
N CYS A 547 1.64 -14.13 -1.27
CA CYS A 547 1.19 -15.51 -1.21
C CYS A 547 0.55 -15.99 -2.54
N LYS A 548 -0.26 -15.15 -3.19
CA LYS A 548 -0.91 -15.47 -4.46
C LYS A 548 0.08 -15.58 -5.61
N ILE A 549 1.09 -14.70 -5.62
CA ILE A 549 2.18 -14.76 -6.62
C ILE A 549 2.99 -16.04 -6.44
N LEU A 550 3.29 -16.42 -5.21
CA LEU A 550 4.03 -17.66 -4.93
C LEU A 550 3.22 -18.91 -5.34
N ALA A 551 1.90 -18.90 -5.09
CA ALA A 551 1.01 -19.97 -5.57
C ALA A 551 0.99 -20.05 -7.11
N ASN A 552 1.07 -18.92 -7.81
CA ASN A 552 1.15 -18.87 -9.26
C ASN A 552 2.47 -19.47 -9.78
N LEU A 553 3.60 -19.09 -9.18
CA LEU A 553 4.90 -19.68 -9.50
C LEU A 553 4.92 -21.20 -9.29
N THR A 554 4.19 -21.72 -8.28
CA THR A 554 4.02 -23.15 -8.09
C THR A 554 3.42 -23.81 -9.34
N CYS A 555 2.40 -23.20 -9.97
CA CYS A 555 1.79 -23.72 -11.19
C CYS A 555 2.75 -23.70 -12.39
N VAL A 556 3.56 -22.64 -12.52
CA VAL A 556 4.60 -22.54 -13.55
C VAL A 556 5.60 -23.69 -13.44
N TYR A 557 6.14 -23.94 -12.26
CA TYR A 557 7.13 -25.00 -12.05
C TYR A 557 6.54 -26.41 -12.15
N GLU A 558 5.27 -26.60 -11.78
CA GLU A 558 4.57 -27.86 -12.03
C GLU A 558 4.50 -28.18 -13.52
N LYS A 559 4.09 -27.21 -14.36
CA LYS A 559 4.02 -27.38 -15.83
C LYS A 559 5.40 -27.64 -16.45
N ARG A 560 6.47 -27.05 -15.88
CA ARG A 560 7.86 -27.30 -16.28
C ARG A 560 8.43 -28.60 -15.72
N LYS A 561 7.72 -29.28 -14.80
CA LYS A 561 8.18 -30.50 -14.10
C LYS A 561 9.43 -30.28 -13.23
N GLU A 562 9.60 -29.08 -12.71
CA GLU A 562 10.68 -28.71 -11.79
C GLU A 562 10.25 -28.97 -10.34
N ILE A 563 10.24 -30.26 -9.97
CA ILE A 563 9.60 -30.78 -8.75
C ILE A 563 10.13 -30.12 -7.46
N GLU A 564 11.42 -29.84 -7.36
CA GLU A 564 12.01 -29.25 -6.15
C GLU A 564 11.48 -27.82 -5.90
N LEU A 565 11.45 -26.98 -6.94
CA LEU A 565 10.93 -25.62 -6.85
C LEU A 565 9.42 -25.61 -6.65
N GLU A 566 8.69 -26.48 -7.37
CA GLU A 566 7.26 -26.68 -7.16
C GLU A 566 6.93 -26.98 -5.71
N MET A 567 7.56 -28.01 -5.12
CA MET A 567 7.31 -28.44 -3.75
C MET A 567 7.68 -27.37 -2.73
N ARG A 568 8.79 -26.67 -2.93
CA ARG A 568 9.22 -25.58 -2.07
C ARG A 568 8.18 -24.46 -2.06
N TYR A 569 7.82 -23.94 -3.24
CA TYR A 569 6.89 -22.82 -3.35
C TYR A 569 5.47 -23.19 -2.93
N LEU A 570 5.03 -24.42 -3.20
CA LEU A 570 3.74 -24.94 -2.73
C LEU A 570 3.66 -24.96 -1.19
N LYS A 571 4.71 -25.48 -0.55
CA LYS A 571 4.82 -25.49 0.91
C LYS A 571 4.76 -24.07 1.49
N ASP A 572 5.57 -23.16 0.95
CA ASP A 572 5.71 -21.81 1.48
C ASP A 572 4.43 -20.98 1.22
N ALA A 573 3.80 -21.12 0.04
CA ALA A 573 2.50 -20.54 -0.26
C ALA A 573 1.40 -21.04 0.70
N TYR A 574 1.40 -22.33 1.05
CA TYR A 574 0.48 -22.89 2.02
C TYR A 574 0.65 -22.25 3.41
N TYR A 575 1.88 -22.15 3.93
CA TYR A 575 2.11 -21.55 5.25
C TYR A 575 1.76 -20.05 5.25
N LEU A 576 2.10 -19.30 4.21
CA LEU A 576 1.72 -17.89 4.09
C LEU A 576 0.20 -17.71 4.00
N SER A 577 -0.50 -18.56 3.25
CA SER A 577 -1.96 -18.49 3.16
C SER A 577 -2.64 -18.74 4.52
N ARG A 578 -2.08 -19.63 5.34
CA ARG A 578 -2.52 -19.84 6.74
C ARG A 578 -2.25 -18.61 7.60
N LEU A 579 -1.04 -18.07 7.53
CA LEU A 579 -0.62 -16.90 8.30
C LEU A 579 -1.55 -15.71 8.02
N TYR A 580 -1.87 -15.47 6.74
CA TYR A 580 -2.77 -14.40 6.31
C TYR A 580 -4.25 -14.79 6.28
N ARG A 581 -4.62 -15.95 6.83
CA ARG A 581 -6.01 -16.45 6.99
C ARG A 581 -6.82 -16.42 5.68
N GLN A 582 -6.18 -16.79 4.55
CA GLN A 582 -6.80 -16.82 3.22
C GLN A 582 -7.55 -18.14 3.00
N GLY A 583 -8.67 -18.35 3.70
CA GLY A 583 -9.39 -19.61 3.84
C GLY A 583 -9.43 -20.50 2.59
N MET A 584 -10.08 -20.07 1.50
CA MET A 584 -10.21 -20.86 0.27
C MET A 584 -8.86 -21.21 -0.37
N LEU A 585 -7.93 -20.25 -0.44
CA LEU A 585 -6.59 -20.48 -0.97
C LEU A 585 -5.82 -21.47 -0.08
N THR A 586 -5.98 -21.34 1.24
CA THR A 586 -5.35 -22.24 2.22
C THR A 586 -5.82 -23.67 2.01
N ASP A 587 -7.13 -23.90 1.85
CA ASP A 587 -7.70 -25.25 1.66
C ASP A 587 -7.24 -25.86 0.33
N LEU A 588 -7.21 -25.07 -0.74
CA LEU A 588 -6.71 -25.51 -2.05
C LEU A 588 -5.23 -25.92 -1.98
N LEU A 589 -4.39 -25.08 -1.39
CA LEU A 589 -2.95 -25.35 -1.27
C LEU A 589 -2.67 -26.52 -0.31
N LYS A 590 -3.44 -26.65 0.76
CA LYS A 590 -3.34 -27.78 1.72
C LYS A 590 -3.57 -29.11 1.03
N ASN A 591 -4.66 -29.23 0.28
CA ASN A 591 -5.00 -30.47 -0.42
C ASN A 591 -3.93 -30.83 -1.46
N ARG A 592 -3.52 -29.84 -2.26
CA ARG A 592 -2.48 -30.04 -3.27
C ARG A 592 -1.12 -30.41 -2.65
N TYR A 593 -0.75 -29.80 -1.53
CA TYR A 593 0.49 -30.11 -0.81
C TYR A 593 0.47 -31.53 -0.24
N ALA A 594 -0.65 -31.98 0.35
CA ALA A 594 -0.80 -33.33 0.87
C ALA A 594 -0.71 -34.38 -0.24
N GLU A 595 -1.40 -34.18 -1.36
CA GLU A 595 -1.36 -35.10 -2.53
C GLU A 595 0.08 -35.20 -3.10
N LYS A 596 0.78 -34.08 -3.22
CA LYS A 596 2.14 -34.06 -3.76
C LYS A 596 3.15 -34.69 -2.80
N GLN A 597 3.00 -34.52 -1.48
CA GLN A 597 3.86 -35.19 -0.49
C GLN A 597 3.76 -36.70 -0.59
N ILE A 598 2.55 -37.24 -0.73
CA ILE A 598 2.33 -38.67 -0.89
C ILE A 598 3.05 -39.19 -2.14
N ASN A 599 2.89 -38.53 -3.27
CA ASN A 599 3.51 -38.88 -4.53
C ASN A 599 5.05 -38.77 -4.48
N PHE A 600 5.58 -37.75 -3.83
CA PHE A 600 7.02 -37.55 -3.68
C PHE A 600 7.66 -38.62 -2.80
N GLN A 601 7.02 -38.99 -1.71
CA GLN A 601 7.48 -40.09 -0.85
C GLN A 601 7.42 -41.44 -1.56
N ALA A 602 6.36 -41.71 -2.32
CA ALA A 602 6.23 -42.93 -3.11
C ALA A 602 7.33 -43.04 -4.20
N ASN A 603 7.64 -41.93 -4.90
CA ASN A 603 8.70 -41.91 -5.90
C ASN A 603 10.09 -42.07 -5.28
N ARG A 604 10.33 -41.52 -4.10
CA ARG A 604 11.60 -41.66 -3.37
C ARG A 604 11.81 -43.08 -2.85
N LEU A 605 10.76 -43.73 -2.39
CA LEU A 605 10.75 -45.15 -2.02
C LEU A 605 11.03 -46.05 -3.24
N ASN A 606 10.38 -45.80 -4.37
CA ASN A 606 10.62 -46.56 -5.60
C ASN A 606 12.06 -46.38 -6.13
N LEU A 607 12.64 -45.18 -6.05
CA LEU A 607 14.03 -44.96 -6.39
C LEU A 607 15.02 -45.66 -5.44
N GLN A 608 14.71 -45.71 -4.15
CA GLN A 608 15.52 -46.44 -3.17
C GLN A 608 15.45 -47.95 -3.37
N ILE A 609 14.28 -48.47 -3.72
CA ILE A 609 14.11 -49.87 -4.08
C ILE A 609 14.86 -50.21 -5.35
N PHE A 610 14.80 -49.34 -6.39
CA PHE A 610 15.52 -49.56 -7.63
C PHE A 610 17.04 -49.54 -7.47
N ILE A 611 17.57 -48.67 -6.60
CA ILE A 611 19.01 -48.62 -6.28
C ILE A 611 19.45 -49.82 -5.43
N SER A 612 18.56 -50.35 -4.60
CA SER A 612 18.87 -51.55 -3.79
C SER A 612 18.80 -52.86 -4.59
N GLU A 613 18.09 -52.89 -5.73
CA GLU A 613 18.02 -54.08 -6.62
C GLU A 613 19.14 -54.06 -7.70
N THR A 614 19.86 -52.95 -7.85
CA THR A 614 20.97 -52.80 -8.80
C THR A 614 22.35 -52.89 -8.17
N ASN A 615 22.47 -53.10 -6.85
CA ASN A 615 23.66 -53.45 -6.12
C ASN A 615 23.59 -54.86 -5.57
#